data_eaccfc72d34a501a4177d2ce01c634d4
#
_entry.id   eaccfc72d34a501a4177d2ce01c634d4
#
_cell.length_a   1.000
_cell.length_b   1.000
_cell.length_c   1.000
_cell.angle_alpha   90.00
_cell.angle_beta   90.00
_cell.angle_gamma   90.00
#
_symmetry.space_group_name_H-M   'P 1'
#
loop_
_entity.id
_entity.type
_entity.pdbx_description
1 polymer ?
#
loop_
_entity_poly.entity_id
_entity_poly.type
_entity_poly.pdbx_seq_one_letter_code
_entity_poly.pdbx_strand_id
1 'polypeptide(L)'
;MTDWKQICLVTDIAVLGSRRVSRERGIDVAVFRNDADGVFALLDRCPHKGGPLSQGIVFGNSVACPLHNWTIDLNGGCAKAPDEGCTPKFAVNVIAGVVHLDALELATLGLDLERPVAGLKASFSPLPGGSVGANA
;
A
#
# COMPACT_ATOMS: atom_id res chain seq x y z
N MET A 1 -10.14 -4.44 22.13
CA MET A 1 -9.09 -5.37 21.72
C MET A 1 -8.98 -5.43 20.21
N THR A 2 -7.78 -5.55 19.72
CA THR A 2 -7.56 -5.64 18.27
C THR A 2 -7.89 -7.04 17.79
N ASP A 3 -8.64 -7.12 16.70
CA ASP A 3 -8.94 -8.38 16.04
C ASP A 3 -7.91 -8.58 14.93
N TRP A 4 -6.92 -9.45 15.17
CA TRP A 4 -5.82 -9.68 14.24
C TRP A 4 -6.20 -10.76 13.24
N LYS A 5 -6.19 -10.39 11.97
CA LYS A 5 -6.48 -11.32 10.88
C LYS A 5 -5.16 -11.88 10.34
N GLN A 6 -5.04 -13.19 10.31
CA GLN A 6 -3.87 -13.87 9.74
C GLN A 6 -3.83 -13.63 8.23
N ILE A 7 -2.68 -13.20 7.74
CA ILE A 7 -2.50 -12.86 6.33
C ILE A 7 -1.60 -13.87 5.61
N CYS A 8 -0.37 -14.01 6.06
CA CYS A 8 0.62 -14.88 5.41
C CYS A 8 1.79 -15.10 6.35
N LEU A 9 2.72 -15.95 5.93
CA LEU A 9 3.98 -16.09 6.65
C LEU A 9 4.94 -14.98 6.22
N VAL A 10 5.86 -14.60 7.09
CA VAL A 10 6.91 -13.64 6.73
C VAL A 10 7.69 -14.16 5.52
N THR A 11 7.93 -15.48 5.48
CA THR A 11 8.67 -16.11 4.37
C THR A 11 7.88 -16.13 3.05
N ASP A 12 6.58 -15.84 3.10
CA ASP A 12 5.79 -15.68 1.87
C ASP A 12 6.08 -14.36 1.17
N ILE A 13 6.78 -13.45 1.84
CA ILE A 13 7.20 -12.17 1.28
C ILE A 13 8.70 -12.24 1.02
N ALA A 14 9.11 -11.99 -0.22
CA ALA A 14 10.54 -11.98 -0.55
C ALA A 14 11.27 -10.89 0.26
N VAL A 15 12.51 -11.16 0.64
CA VAL A 15 13.34 -10.15 1.31
C VAL A 15 13.46 -8.95 0.38
N LEU A 16 13.27 -7.75 0.92
CA LEU A 16 13.23 -6.50 0.16
C LEU A 16 12.12 -6.51 -0.90
N GLY A 17 11.06 -7.26 -0.63
CA GLY A 17 9.92 -7.39 -1.52
C GLY A 17 8.62 -7.03 -0.85
N SER A 18 7.54 -7.34 -1.53
CA SER A 18 6.20 -7.02 -1.06
C SER A 18 5.21 -8.09 -1.48
N ARG A 19 4.05 -8.04 -0.84
CA ARG A 19 2.91 -8.88 -1.19
C ARG A 19 1.66 -8.03 -1.16
N ARG A 20 0.83 -8.13 -2.19
CA ARG A 20 -0.44 -7.42 -2.23
C ARG A 20 -1.52 -8.26 -1.54
N VAL A 21 -2.30 -7.61 -0.70
CA VAL A 21 -3.38 -8.25 0.04
C VAL A 21 -4.69 -7.62 -0.38
N SER A 22 -5.57 -8.42 -0.98
CA SER A 22 -6.90 -7.97 -1.38
C SER A 22 -7.81 -7.86 -0.16
N ARG A 23 -8.77 -6.97 -0.24
CA ARG A 23 -9.81 -6.84 0.79
C ARG A 23 -11.16 -6.62 0.10
N GLU A 24 -12.24 -6.79 0.87
CA GLU A 24 -13.58 -6.76 0.29
C GLU A 24 -13.89 -5.43 -0.38
N ARG A 25 -13.45 -4.32 0.22
CA ARG A 25 -13.70 -3.00 -0.33
C ARG A 25 -12.44 -2.17 -0.25
N GLY A 26 -12.29 -1.27 -1.23
CA GLY A 26 -11.18 -0.34 -1.25
C GLY A 26 -9.96 -0.89 -1.95
N ILE A 27 -8.90 -0.08 -1.92
CA ILE A 27 -7.63 -0.39 -2.56
C ILE A 27 -6.91 -1.48 -1.75
N ASP A 28 -6.18 -2.35 -2.43
CA ASP A 28 -5.43 -3.41 -1.79
C ASP A 28 -4.41 -2.84 -0.81
N VAL A 29 -3.99 -3.69 0.12
CA VAL A 29 -2.93 -3.36 1.08
C VAL A 29 -1.64 -3.99 0.58
N ALA A 30 -0.55 -3.24 0.64
CA ALA A 30 0.77 -3.75 0.31
C ALA A 30 1.51 -4.06 1.61
N VAL A 31 2.01 -5.28 1.74
CA VAL A 31 2.79 -5.71 2.89
C VAL A 31 4.24 -5.86 2.43
N PHE A 32 5.14 -5.18 3.12
CA PHE A 32 6.56 -5.10 2.73
C PHE A 32 7.44 -5.81 3.75
N ARG A 33 8.55 -6.36 3.26
CA ARG A 33 9.55 -6.98 4.11
C ARG A 33 10.92 -6.37 3.80
N ASN A 34 11.59 -5.85 4.83
CA ASN A 34 12.94 -5.31 4.64
C ASN A 34 14.00 -6.40 4.85
N ASP A 35 15.27 -6.02 4.76
CA ASP A 35 16.39 -6.98 4.87
C ASP A 35 16.68 -7.40 6.32
N ALA A 36 16.05 -6.76 7.29
CA ALA A 36 16.14 -7.15 8.69
C ALA A 36 14.87 -7.89 9.15
N ASP A 37 14.06 -8.39 8.21
CA ASP A 37 12.81 -9.09 8.45
C ASP A 37 11.74 -8.23 9.13
N GLY A 38 11.87 -6.91 9.08
CA GLY A 38 10.82 -6.00 9.49
C GLY A 38 9.67 -6.07 8.49
N VAL A 39 8.44 -6.06 8.99
CA VAL A 39 7.25 -6.16 8.15
C VAL A 39 6.40 -4.90 8.35
N PHE A 40 5.97 -4.32 7.23
CA PHE A 40 5.22 -3.07 7.23
C PHE A 40 4.04 -3.20 6.27
N ALA A 41 2.96 -2.47 6.54
CA ALA A 41 1.79 -2.51 5.67
C ALA A 41 1.30 -1.10 5.40
N LEU A 42 1.15 -0.78 4.12
CA LEU A 42 0.63 0.50 3.65
C LEU A 42 -0.48 0.24 2.65
N LEU A 43 -1.35 1.24 2.47
CA LEU A 43 -2.28 1.18 1.35
C LEU A 43 -1.44 1.14 0.06
N ASP A 44 -1.84 0.29 -0.89
CA ASP A 44 -1.09 0.10 -2.14
C ASP A 44 -1.33 1.26 -3.10
N ARG A 45 -1.00 2.47 -2.65
CA ARG A 45 -1.24 3.69 -3.39
C ARG A 45 -0.26 4.77 -2.97
N CYS A 46 0.58 5.17 -3.91
CA CYS A 46 1.52 6.26 -3.68
C CYS A 46 0.76 7.58 -3.50
N PRO A 47 1.08 8.38 -2.49
CA PRO A 47 0.36 9.64 -2.27
C PRO A 47 0.55 10.66 -3.38
N HIS A 48 1.57 10.49 -4.23
CA HIS A 48 1.83 11.41 -5.33
C HIS A 48 0.83 11.23 -6.48
N LYS A 49 0.95 10.10 -7.20
CA LYS A 49 0.13 9.84 -8.39
C LYS A 49 -0.69 8.57 -8.29
N GLY A 50 -0.76 7.99 -7.11
CA GLY A 50 -1.53 6.78 -6.90
C GLY A 50 -0.90 5.53 -7.49
N GLY A 51 0.39 5.52 -7.74
CA GLY A 51 1.06 4.34 -8.25
C GLY A 51 1.06 3.20 -7.24
N PRO A 52 1.12 1.94 -7.70
CA PRO A 52 1.08 0.79 -6.80
C PRO A 52 2.42 0.62 -6.09
N LEU A 53 2.44 0.89 -4.79
CA LEU A 53 3.65 0.79 -3.99
C LEU A 53 4.17 -0.64 -3.92
N SER A 54 3.29 -1.64 -4.05
CA SER A 54 3.69 -3.04 -4.05
C SER A 54 4.63 -3.39 -5.21
N GLN A 55 4.65 -2.60 -6.26
CA GLN A 55 5.55 -2.80 -7.41
C GLN A 55 6.82 -1.97 -7.29
N GLY A 56 6.99 -1.24 -6.19
CA GLY A 56 8.16 -0.42 -5.96
C GLY A 56 9.34 -1.22 -5.43
N ILE A 57 10.44 -0.51 -5.23
CA ILE A 57 11.69 -1.09 -4.75
C ILE A 57 11.84 -0.80 -3.27
N VAL A 58 11.97 -1.85 -2.45
CA VAL A 58 12.16 -1.72 -1.01
C VAL A 58 13.65 -1.62 -0.71
N PHE A 59 14.02 -0.63 0.10
CA PHE A 59 15.38 -0.48 0.57
C PHE A 59 15.36 0.16 1.96
N GLY A 60 16.13 -0.40 2.89
CA GLY A 60 16.08 0.04 4.29
C GLY A 60 14.64 -0.06 4.80
N ASN A 61 14.12 1.04 5.34
CA ASN A 61 12.75 1.12 5.80
C ASN A 61 11.91 1.99 4.88
N SER A 62 12.17 1.91 3.57
CA SER A 62 11.51 2.76 2.58
C SER A 62 11.12 1.95 1.34
N VAL A 63 10.21 2.52 0.56
CA VAL A 63 9.87 1.97 -0.76
C VAL A 63 9.88 3.11 -1.77
N ALA A 64 10.47 2.86 -2.94
CA ALA A 64 10.46 3.83 -4.04
C ALA A 64 9.29 3.53 -4.95
N CYS A 65 8.43 4.51 -5.16
CA CYS A 65 7.26 4.37 -6.03
C CYS A 65 7.70 4.16 -7.48
N PRO A 66 7.11 3.18 -8.20
CA PRO A 66 7.54 2.89 -9.57
C PRO A 66 7.23 4.00 -10.57
N LEU A 67 6.32 4.92 -10.26
CA LEU A 67 5.95 5.97 -11.22
C LEU A 67 6.96 7.11 -11.29
N HIS A 68 7.37 7.66 -10.14
CA HIS A 68 8.25 8.82 -10.12
C HIS A 68 9.34 8.74 -9.07
N ASN A 69 9.62 7.54 -8.59
CA ASN A 69 10.66 7.29 -7.60
C ASN A 69 10.50 8.07 -6.30
N TRP A 70 9.28 8.45 -5.96
CA TRP A 70 9.03 9.01 -4.64
C TRP A 70 9.40 7.97 -3.59
N THR A 71 10.14 8.40 -2.58
CA THR A 71 10.53 7.51 -1.49
C THR A 71 9.54 7.66 -0.35
N ILE A 72 8.88 6.56 0.00
CA ILE A 72 7.87 6.52 1.05
C ILE A 72 8.44 5.77 2.25
N ASP A 73 8.33 6.38 3.42
CA ASP A 73 8.77 5.75 4.66
C ASP A 73 7.77 4.65 5.05
N LEU A 74 8.26 3.42 5.16
CA LEU A 74 7.42 2.28 5.52
C LEU A 74 6.87 2.39 6.94
N ASN A 75 7.59 3.03 7.85
CA ASN A 75 7.13 3.18 9.23
C ASN A 75 5.93 4.11 9.34
N GLY A 76 5.90 5.17 8.57
CA GLY A 76 4.85 6.19 8.68
C GLY A 76 3.94 6.31 7.49
N GLY A 77 4.34 5.79 6.35
CA GLY A 77 3.56 5.91 5.13
C GLY A 77 3.69 7.25 4.44
N CYS A 78 4.64 8.07 4.84
CA CYS A 78 4.78 9.42 4.32
C CYS A 78 5.99 9.56 3.41
N ALA A 79 5.85 10.44 2.41
CA ALA A 79 6.94 10.72 1.49
C ALA A 79 8.08 11.43 2.21
N LYS A 80 9.31 11.11 1.80
CA LYS A 80 10.49 11.79 2.34
C LYS A 80 10.71 13.12 1.63
N ALA A 81 11.22 14.09 2.37
CA ALA A 81 11.50 15.41 1.84
C ALA A 81 12.41 15.32 0.61
N PRO A 82 12.26 16.18 -0.39
CA PRO A 82 11.37 17.35 -0.40
C PRO A 82 9.92 17.06 -0.77
N ASP A 83 9.59 15.81 -1.06
CA ASP A 83 8.23 15.44 -1.43
C ASP A 83 7.32 15.46 -0.21
N GLU A 84 6.02 15.62 -0.44
CA GLU A 84 5.03 15.70 0.63
C GLU A 84 3.82 14.85 0.31
N GLY A 85 3.27 14.22 1.32
CA GLY A 85 2.09 13.40 1.19
C GLY A 85 2.26 12.10 1.95
N CYS A 86 1.14 11.52 2.35
CA CYS A 86 1.15 10.27 3.11
C CYS A 86 0.06 9.35 2.58
N THR A 87 0.31 8.04 2.71
CA THR A 87 -0.70 7.02 2.42
C THR A 87 -1.04 6.31 3.72
N PRO A 88 -2.27 5.78 3.86
CA PRO A 88 -2.66 5.10 5.09
C PRO A 88 -1.74 3.96 5.45
N LYS A 89 -1.39 3.89 6.72
CA LYS A 89 -0.55 2.84 7.30
C LYS A 89 -1.45 1.88 8.07
N PHE A 90 -1.20 0.59 7.90
CA PHE A 90 -1.94 -0.46 8.60
C PHE A 90 -1.08 -1.05 9.71
N ALA A 91 -1.70 -1.37 10.85
CA ALA A 91 -1.00 -2.00 11.95
C ALA A 91 -0.64 -3.44 11.59
N VAL A 92 0.59 -3.84 11.91
CA VAL A 92 1.10 -5.18 11.63
C VAL A 92 1.52 -5.83 12.96
N ASN A 93 1.18 -7.10 13.10
CA ASN A 93 1.65 -7.91 14.22
C ASN A 93 2.20 -9.22 13.67
N VAL A 94 3.45 -9.52 14.00
CA VAL A 94 4.10 -10.76 13.56
C VAL A 94 4.22 -11.67 14.79
N ILE A 95 3.56 -12.83 14.72
CA ILE A 95 3.55 -13.79 15.81
C ILE A 95 4.03 -15.12 15.25
N ALA A 96 5.14 -15.64 15.79
CA ALA A 96 5.70 -16.92 15.36
C ALA A 96 5.89 -17.00 13.84
N GLY A 97 6.36 -15.91 13.24
CA GLY A 97 6.60 -15.86 11.79
C GLY A 97 5.35 -15.67 10.94
N VAL A 98 4.20 -15.43 11.56
CA VAL A 98 2.94 -15.23 10.84
C VAL A 98 2.54 -13.76 10.90
N VAL A 99 2.28 -13.17 9.73
CA VAL A 99 1.90 -11.77 9.59
C VAL A 99 0.40 -11.63 9.82
N HIS A 100 0.05 -10.70 10.70
CA HIS A 100 -1.36 -10.37 10.99
C HIS A 100 -1.59 -8.89 10.76
N LEU A 101 -2.78 -8.55 10.24
CA LEU A 101 -3.23 -7.18 10.09
C LEU A 101 -4.51 -6.97 10.91
N ASP A 102 -4.75 -5.72 11.30
CA ASP A 102 -5.94 -5.36 12.07
C ASP A 102 -7.17 -5.49 11.16
N ALA A 103 -8.10 -6.38 11.52
CA ALA A 103 -9.29 -6.64 10.71
C ALA A 103 -10.18 -5.40 10.59
N LEU A 104 -10.25 -4.56 11.62
CA LEU A 104 -11.04 -3.34 11.55
C LEU A 104 -10.45 -2.36 10.55
N GLU A 105 -9.13 -2.20 10.54
CA GLU A 105 -8.47 -1.34 9.56
C GLU A 105 -8.67 -1.86 8.15
N LEU A 106 -8.60 -3.18 7.96
CA LEU A 106 -8.85 -3.78 6.64
C LEU A 106 -10.26 -3.48 6.14
N ALA A 107 -11.22 -3.37 7.05
CA ALA A 107 -12.60 -3.11 6.70
C ALA A 107 -12.90 -1.62 6.49
N THR A 108 -12.13 -0.73 7.06
CA THR A 108 -12.50 0.69 7.13
C THR A 108 -11.46 1.68 6.63
N LEU A 109 -10.17 1.35 6.70
CA LEU A 109 -9.12 2.34 6.46
C LEU A 109 -8.89 2.55 4.96
N GLY A 110 -8.88 3.82 4.54
CA GLY A 110 -8.58 4.20 3.17
C GLY A 110 -9.65 3.86 2.14
N LEU A 111 -10.88 3.64 2.58
CA LEU A 111 -11.97 3.29 1.65
C LEU A 111 -12.41 4.47 0.77
N ASP A 112 -12.10 5.69 1.20
CA ASP A 112 -12.46 6.90 0.48
C ASP A 112 -11.46 7.26 -0.61
N LEU A 113 -10.38 6.52 -0.75
CA LEU A 113 -9.36 6.80 -1.75
C LEU A 113 -9.64 6.02 -3.03
N GLU A 114 -9.30 6.64 -4.16
CA GLU A 114 -9.49 6.00 -5.46
C GLU A 114 -8.37 5.01 -5.74
N ARG A 115 -8.67 4.03 -6.59
CA ARG A 115 -7.68 3.05 -6.99
C ARG A 115 -6.50 3.72 -7.68
N PRO A 116 -5.31 3.14 -7.58
CA PRO A 116 -4.14 3.67 -8.28
C PRO A 116 -4.40 3.76 -9.78
N VAL A 117 -3.91 4.83 -10.37
CA VAL A 117 -3.96 4.99 -11.82
C VAL A 117 -2.63 4.53 -12.37
N ALA A 118 -2.68 3.46 -13.15
CA ALA A 118 -1.50 2.97 -13.82
C ALA A 118 -1.43 3.61 -15.21
N GLY A 119 -0.38 4.33 -15.44
CA GLY A 119 -0.26 5.02 -16.72
C GLY A 119 -1.00 6.31 -16.69
N LEU A 120 -1.96 6.54 -17.43
CA LEU A 120 -2.49 7.78 -17.52
C LEU A 120 -3.84 8.01 -17.28
N LYS A 121 -4.26 8.54 -17.19
CA LYS A 121 -5.40 8.79 -17.37
C LYS A 121 -6.15 9.68 -16.67
N ALA A 122 -6.03 10.04 -16.57
CA ALA A 122 -6.43 10.48 -15.98
C ALA A 122 -7.32 11.32 -15.99
N SER A 123 -7.67 11.53 -15.93
CA SER A 123 -8.35 11.99 -15.91
C SER A 123 -9.26 12.13 -16.34
N PHE A 124 -9.79 12.04 -16.67
CA PHE A 124 -10.64 11.93 -17.03
C PHE A 124 -11.46 11.79 -16.77
N SER A 125 -11.84 12.05 -16.83
CA SER A 125 -12.67 11.77 -16.62
C SER A 125 -13.48 11.55 -16.82
N PRO A 126 -13.92 11.60 -17.02
CA PRO A 126 -14.73 11.13 -17.25
C PRO A 126 -15.56 11.15 -17.84
N LEU A 127 -15.77 11.23 -18.39
CA LEU A 127 -16.53 11.04 -18.84
C LEU A 127 -17.44 10.80 -18.62
N PRO A 128 -17.77 11.01 -18.85
CA PRO A 128 -18.51 10.70 -18.46
C PRO A 128 -18.97 9.97 -18.16
N GLY A 129 -18.98 10.24 -18.15
CA GLY A 129 -19.11 9.57 -17.48
C GLY A 129 -18.91 9.03 -17.23
N GLY A 130 -18.97 9.28 -17.45
CA GLY A 130 -18.60 8.64 -16.88
C GLY A 130 -18.15 8.19 -16.82
N SER A 131 -18.26 8.33 -16.98
CA SER A 131 -17.75 7.85 -16.68
C SER A 131 -17.27 7.50 -16.58
N VAL A 132 -17.22 7.72 -16.89
CA VAL A 132 -16.64 7.33 -16.64
C VAL A 132 -16.39 6.82 -16.17
N GLY A 133 -16.31 6.88 -16.23
CA GLY A 133 -15.93 6.38 -15.66
C GLY A 133 -15.38 5.76 -15.56
N ALA A 134 -15.35 5.81 -15.80
CA ALA A 134 -14.74 5.30 -15.67
C ALA A 134 -14.09 4.79 -15.85
N ASN A 135 -13.89 4.78 -16.24
CA ASN A 135 -13.24 4.33 -16.42
C ASN A 135 -12.75 3.86 -16.26
N ALA A 136 -12.62 3.93 -16.65
CA ALA A 136 -12.02 3.55 -16.50
C ALA A 136 -11.92 3.35 -16.10
#